data_f4730bcf3d0558380abeaa56c1041351
#
_entry.id   f4730bcf3d0558380abeaa56c1041351
#
_cell.length_a   1.000
_cell.length_b   1.000
_cell.length_c   1.000
_cell.angle_alpha   90.00
_cell.angle_beta   90.00
_cell.angle_gamma   90.00
#
_symmetry.space_group_name_H-M   'P 1'
#
loop_
_entity.id
_entity.type
_entity.pdbx_description
1 polymer ?
#
loop_
_entity_poly.entity_id
_entity_poly.type
_entity_poly.pdbx_seq_one_letter_code
_entity_poly.pdbx_strand_id
1 'polypeptide(L)'
;MTKDYRLETKDDQPALVYRPAATLETMHPRLVHVEDVAQLDRLLRSPDPTPLLLFKHSRTCGTSAQALDELLAHLDERGTNARYAIVTVQTHREVSTAVAKTLGIRHETPQALLIQDGRVVWSASHFRVTADAVDAAIRRLEPSERVTVG
;
A
#
# COMPACT_ATOMS: atom_id res chain seq x y z
N MET A 1 7.76 14.95 5.40
CA MET A 1 8.34 13.65 5.76
C MET A 1 8.81 13.69 7.18
N THR A 2 8.22 12.90 8.01
CA THR A 2 8.65 12.73 9.38
C THR A 2 9.97 11.99 9.41
N LYS A 3 10.93 12.53 10.12
CA LYS A 3 12.19 11.84 10.38
C LYS A 3 11.92 10.68 11.32
N ASP A 4 12.38 9.51 10.95
CA ASP A 4 12.22 8.32 11.79
C ASP A 4 13.35 8.28 12.82
N TYR A 5 12.98 8.50 14.09
CA TYR A 5 13.90 8.40 15.22
C TYR A 5 13.62 7.16 16.03
N ARG A 6 14.65 6.38 16.27
CA ARG A 6 14.56 5.20 17.11
C ARG A 6 15.44 5.36 18.33
N LEU A 7 14.94 4.83 19.46
CA LEU A 7 15.75 4.72 20.67
C LEU A 7 16.63 3.47 20.54
N GLU A 8 17.93 3.72 20.56
CA GLU A 8 18.91 2.64 20.63
C GLU A 8 19.61 2.71 21.97
N THR A 9 19.72 1.57 22.63
CA THR A 9 20.52 1.44 23.84
C THR A 9 21.97 1.14 23.46
N LYS A 10 22.82 2.07 23.78
CA LYS A 10 24.25 1.89 23.65
C LYS A 10 24.88 2.26 24.98
N ASP A 11 25.61 1.33 25.60
CA ASP A 11 26.23 1.51 26.91
C ASP A 11 25.25 1.92 28.01
N ASP A 12 24.12 1.21 28.12
CA ASP A 12 23.06 1.44 29.10
C ASP A 12 22.41 2.83 29.06
N GLN A 13 22.64 3.60 28.01
CA GLN A 13 21.97 4.87 27.80
C GLN A 13 21.16 4.87 26.50
N PRO A 14 19.83 5.13 26.59
CA PRO A 14 19.05 5.29 25.39
C PRO A 14 19.48 6.55 24.65
N ALA A 15 19.98 6.37 23.44
CA ALA A 15 20.30 7.49 22.56
C ALA A 15 19.25 7.58 21.46
N LEU A 16 18.73 8.77 21.25
CA LEU A 16 17.87 9.03 20.11
C LEU A 16 18.74 9.17 18.88
N VAL A 17 18.73 8.18 18.01
CA VAL A 17 19.51 8.17 16.78
C VAL A 17 18.58 8.42 15.60
N TYR A 18 18.92 9.41 14.79
CA TYR A 18 18.23 9.61 13.52
C TYR A 18 18.58 8.47 12.58
N ARG A 19 17.56 7.77 12.14
CA ARG A 19 17.67 6.83 11.03
C ARG A 19 16.92 7.39 9.85
N PRO A 20 17.57 7.45 8.66
CA PRO A 20 16.83 7.83 7.47
C PRO A 20 15.63 6.90 7.32
N ALA A 21 14.52 7.42 6.84
CA ALA A 21 13.36 6.61 6.55
C ALA A 21 13.82 5.34 5.84
N ALA A 22 13.35 4.20 6.31
CA ALA A 22 13.66 2.92 5.70
C ALA A 22 13.53 3.05 4.20
N THR A 23 14.46 2.49 3.47
CA THR A 23 14.29 2.38 2.02
C THR A 23 12.94 1.73 1.78
N LEU A 24 12.29 2.08 0.70
CA LEU A 24 10.99 1.50 0.37
C LEU A 24 11.00 -0.02 0.51
N GLU A 25 12.10 -0.66 0.18
CA GLU A 25 12.30 -2.12 0.25
C GLU A 25 12.18 -2.70 1.66
N THR A 26 12.44 -1.89 2.68
CA THR A 26 12.40 -2.32 4.08
C THR A 26 11.24 -1.70 4.85
N MET A 27 10.35 -0.98 4.16
CA MET A 27 9.27 -0.23 4.78
C MET A 27 8.30 -1.13 5.55
N HIS A 28 7.89 -2.23 4.94
CA HIS A 28 7.08 -3.25 5.58
C HIS A 28 7.24 -4.58 4.83
N PRO A 29 7.39 -5.72 5.53
CA PRO A 29 7.64 -7.00 4.85
C PRO A 29 6.50 -7.46 3.94
N ARG A 30 5.29 -6.98 4.16
CA ARG A 30 4.13 -7.32 3.33
C ARG A 30 3.91 -6.37 2.15
N LEU A 31 4.65 -5.28 2.09
CA LEU A 31 4.49 -4.26 1.06
C LEU A 31 5.53 -4.46 -0.03
N VAL A 32 5.09 -4.99 -1.16
CA VAL A 32 5.95 -5.30 -2.30
C VAL A 32 6.17 -4.05 -3.15
N HIS A 33 7.44 -3.72 -3.44
CA HIS A 33 7.76 -2.62 -4.34
C HIS A 33 7.67 -3.08 -5.78
N VAL A 34 6.84 -2.41 -6.56
CA VAL A 34 6.72 -2.67 -8.00
C VAL A 34 7.72 -1.80 -8.73
N GLU A 35 8.75 -2.42 -9.30
CA GLU A 35 9.86 -1.72 -9.92
C GLU A 35 9.82 -1.71 -11.44
N ASP A 36 9.06 -2.60 -12.05
CA ASP A 36 8.91 -2.64 -13.50
C ASP A 36 7.52 -3.12 -13.92
N VAL A 37 7.21 -2.90 -15.19
CA VAL A 37 5.91 -3.24 -15.76
C VAL A 37 5.68 -4.75 -15.78
N ALA A 38 6.72 -5.55 -15.98
CA ALA A 38 6.58 -7.00 -15.95
C ALA A 38 6.15 -7.52 -14.59
N GLN A 39 6.70 -6.95 -13.53
CA GLN A 39 6.31 -7.27 -12.16
C GLN A 39 4.84 -6.88 -11.91
N LEU A 40 4.43 -5.70 -12.38
CA LEU A 40 3.04 -5.27 -12.30
C LEU A 40 2.10 -6.27 -13.00
N ASP A 41 2.45 -6.67 -14.21
CA ASP A 41 1.66 -7.65 -14.97
C ASP A 41 1.53 -8.97 -14.22
N ARG A 42 2.60 -9.46 -13.63
CA ARG A 42 2.57 -10.69 -12.83
C ARG A 42 1.63 -10.57 -11.62
N LEU A 43 1.66 -9.44 -10.96
CA LEU A 43 0.76 -9.18 -9.82
C LEU A 43 -0.70 -9.14 -10.25
N LEU A 44 -0.99 -8.47 -11.36
CA LEU A 44 -2.37 -8.32 -11.86
C LEU A 44 -2.94 -9.62 -12.44
N ARG A 45 -2.09 -10.46 -13.02
CA ARG A 45 -2.50 -11.73 -13.65
C ARG A 45 -2.35 -12.93 -12.74
N SER A 46 -1.92 -12.73 -11.51
CA SER A 46 -1.74 -13.81 -10.56
C SER A 46 -3.04 -14.60 -10.40
N PRO A 47 -2.98 -15.95 -10.42
CA PRO A 47 -4.15 -16.79 -10.17
C PRO A 47 -4.59 -16.77 -8.71
N ASP A 48 -3.82 -16.16 -7.84
CA ASP A 48 -4.16 -16.01 -6.43
C ASP A 48 -5.46 -15.20 -6.31
N PRO A 49 -6.52 -15.76 -5.69
CA PRO A 49 -7.79 -15.05 -5.55
C PRO A 49 -7.76 -13.92 -4.52
N THR A 50 -6.67 -13.81 -3.77
CA THR A 50 -6.52 -12.76 -2.77
C THR A 50 -6.47 -11.38 -3.42
N PRO A 51 -7.28 -10.42 -2.99
CA PRO A 51 -7.27 -9.09 -3.58
C PRO A 51 -5.91 -8.39 -3.38
N LEU A 52 -5.58 -7.52 -4.32
CA LEU A 52 -4.35 -6.74 -4.31
C LEU A 52 -4.67 -5.29 -3.98
N LEU A 53 -4.09 -4.78 -2.91
CA LEU A 53 -4.09 -3.35 -2.64
C LEU A 53 -2.82 -2.73 -3.22
N LEU A 54 -2.99 -1.89 -4.22
CA LEU A 54 -1.89 -1.17 -4.88
C LEU A 54 -1.93 0.29 -4.47
N PHE A 55 -0.83 0.75 -3.89
CA PHE A 55 -0.69 2.13 -3.45
C PHE A 55 0.27 2.91 -4.35
N LYS A 56 -0.20 4.02 -4.91
CA LYS A 56 0.63 4.95 -5.68
C LYS A 56 1.10 6.07 -4.77
N HIS A 57 2.41 6.15 -4.60
CA HIS A 57 3.05 7.03 -3.63
C HIS A 57 3.88 8.11 -4.33
N SER A 58 3.79 9.33 -3.82
CA SER A 58 4.65 10.45 -4.21
C SER A 58 5.57 10.82 -3.03
N ARG A 59 6.86 10.76 -3.25
CA ARG A 59 7.87 11.06 -2.21
C ARG A 59 7.91 12.53 -1.81
N THR A 60 7.38 13.41 -2.64
CA THR A 60 7.43 14.86 -2.44
C THR A 60 6.12 15.46 -1.97
N CYS A 61 5.09 14.65 -1.77
CA CYS A 61 3.76 15.10 -1.38
C CYS A 61 3.48 14.73 0.08
N GLY A 62 3.19 15.74 0.91
CA GLY A 62 2.84 15.52 2.32
C GLY A 62 1.57 14.71 2.50
N THR A 63 0.58 14.88 1.63
CA THR A 63 -0.65 14.07 1.65
C THR A 63 -0.34 12.61 1.36
N SER A 64 0.63 12.35 0.48
CA SER A 64 1.05 10.98 0.19
C SER A 64 1.80 10.34 1.36
N ALA A 65 2.60 11.13 2.08
CA ALA A 65 3.26 10.65 3.29
C ALA A 65 2.23 10.26 4.36
N GLN A 66 1.20 11.07 4.54
CA GLN A 66 0.12 10.78 5.48
C GLN A 66 -0.65 9.53 5.06
N ALA A 67 -0.99 9.40 3.79
CA ALA A 67 -1.68 8.22 3.26
C ALA A 67 -0.84 6.95 3.46
N LEU A 68 0.47 7.05 3.26
CA LEU A 68 1.39 5.94 3.50
C LEU A 68 1.41 5.52 4.98
N ASP A 69 1.45 6.50 5.90
CA ASP A 69 1.39 6.21 7.34
C ASP A 69 0.09 5.47 7.69
N GLU A 70 -1.01 5.87 7.09
CA GLU A 70 -2.31 5.20 7.27
C GLU A 70 -2.28 3.75 6.75
N LEU A 71 -1.69 3.54 5.58
CA LEU A 71 -1.53 2.19 5.04
C LEU A 71 -0.65 1.32 5.93
N LEU A 72 0.46 1.85 6.42
CA LEU A 72 1.35 1.11 7.32
C LEU A 72 0.67 0.77 8.64
N ALA A 73 -0.12 1.69 9.19
CA ALA A 73 -0.92 1.43 10.38
C ALA A 73 -1.93 0.29 10.14
N HIS A 74 -2.60 0.29 8.99
CA HIS A 74 -3.48 -0.80 8.61
C HIS A 74 -2.74 -2.15 8.56
N LEU A 75 -1.56 -2.18 7.94
CA LEU A 75 -0.76 -3.40 7.85
C LEU A 75 -0.34 -3.94 9.22
N ASP A 76 0.04 -3.05 10.13
CA ASP A 76 0.51 -3.43 11.46
C ASP A 76 -0.63 -3.86 12.39
N GLU A 77 -1.76 -3.19 12.31
CA GLU A 77 -2.82 -3.36 13.29
C GLU A 77 -3.88 -4.39 12.89
N ARG A 78 -4.11 -4.56 11.59
CA ARG A 78 -5.30 -5.29 11.15
C ARG A 78 -5.05 -6.50 10.26
N GLY A 79 -3.86 -6.67 9.77
CA GLY A 79 -3.38 -7.89 9.10
C GLY A 79 -4.40 -8.64 8.25
N THR A 80 -5.04 -7.97 7.31
CA THR A 80 -6.13 -8.53 6.53
C THR A 80 -5.67 -9.44 5.39
N ASN A 81 -6.59 -10.20 4.83
CA ASN A 81 -6.37 -11.12 3.72
C ASN A 81 -6.28 -10.36 2.39
N ALA A 82 -5.17 -9.68 2.18
CA ALA A 82 -4.87 -8.99 0.93
C ALA A 82 -3.38 -9.11 0.62
N ARG A 83 -3.04 -8.90 -0.64
CA ARG A 83 -1.67 -8.68 -1.08
C ARG A 83 -1.47 -7.17 -1.16
N TYR A 84 -0.28 -6.69 -0.90
CA TYR A 84 0.00 -5.26 -0.83
C TYR A 84 1.19 -4.91 -1.72
N ALA A 85 1.05 -3.87 -2.52
CA ALA A 85 2.11 -3.37 -3.39
C ALA A 85 2.15 -1.85 -3.40
N ILE A 86 3.32 -1.29 -3.64
CA ILE A 86 3.54 0.15 -3.71
C ILE A 86 4.30 0.51 -4.98
N VAL A 87 3.87 1.57 -5.63
CA VAL A 87 4.56 2.18 -6.78
C VAL A 87 4.94 3.60 -6.40
N THR A 88 6.23 3.91 -6.43
CA THR A 88 6.71 5.28 -6.21
C THR A 88 6.78 6.01 -7.55
N VAL A 89 5.97 7.04 -7.70
CA VAL A 89 5.77 7.72 -8.98
C VAL A 89 7.05 8.35 -9.52
N GLN A 90 7.86 8.97 -8.67
CA GLN A 90 9.07 9.67 -9.12
C GLN A 90 10.15 8.76 -9.68
N THR A 91 10.27 7.55 -9.13
CA THR A 91 11.30 6.60 -9.52
C THR A 91 10.83 5.58 -10.55
N HIS A 92 9.52 5.36 -10.62
CA HIS A 92 8.92 4.31 -11.47
C HIS A 92 7.70 4.85 -12.23
N ARG A 93 7.91 5.92 -13.00
CA ARG A 93 6.85 6.56 -13.79
C ARG A 93 6.19 5.63 -14.78
N GLU A 94 6.98 4.77 -15.40
CA GLU A 94 6.48 3.79 -16.38
C GLU A 94 5.46 2.85 -15.74
N VAL A 95 5.76 2.40 -14.52
CA VAL A 95 4.86 1.53 -13.77
C VAL A 95 3.57 2.28 -13.41
N SER A 96 3.69 3.50 -12.92
CA SER A 96 2.54 4.33 -12.58
C SER A 96 1.63 4.58 -13.78
N THR A 97 2.23 4.87 -14.94
CA THR A 97 1.51 5.06 -16.20
C THR A 97 0.81 3.76 -16.62
N ALA A 98 1.52 2.63 -16.50
CA ALA A 98 0.97 1.33 -16.83
C ALA A 98 -0.22 0.95 -15.93
N VAL A 99 -0.18 1.30 -14.66
CA VAL A 99 -1.29 1.10 -13.72
C VAL A 99 -2.54 1.82 -14.24
N ALA A 100 -2.42 3.10 -14.54
CA ALA A 100 -3.54 3.90 -15.02
C ALA A 100 -4.12 3.34 -16.32
N LYS A 101 -3.24 3.00 -17.26
CA LYS A 101 -3.62 2.50 -18.57
C LYS A 101 -4.26 1.10 -18.51
N THR A 102 -3.62 0.18 -17.80
CA THR A 102 -4.08 -1.20 -17.72
C THR A 102 -5.41 -1.32 -16.97
N LEU A 103 -5.57 -0.56 -15.90
CA LEU A 103 -6.76 -0.61 -15.07
C LEU A 103 -7.86 0.36 -15.52
N GLY A 104 -7.58 1.21 -16.50
CA GLY A 104 -8.55 2.19 -17.00
C GLY A 104 -8.95 3.22 -15.96
N ILE A 105 -8.02 3.65 -15.13
CA ILE A 105 -8.28 4.60 -14.06
C ILE A 105 -7.55 5.93 -14.31
N ARG A 106 -8.08 6.98 -13.71
CA ARG A 106 -7.41 8.27 -13.71
C ARG A 106 -6.21 8.25 -12.77
N HIS A 107 -5.07 8.76 -13.23
CA HIS A 107 -3.89 8.89 -12.39
C HIS A 107 -4.12 9.93 -11.30
N GLU A 108 -3.90 9.52 -10.05
CA GLU A 108 -3.87 10.40 -8.89
C GLU A 108 -2.77 9.95 -7.95
N THR A 109 -2.25 10.84 -7.11
CA THR A 109 -1.29 10.53 -6.05
C THR A 109 -1.55 11.42 -4.84
N PRO A 110 -1.64 10.85 -3.62
CA PRO A 110 -1.65 9.42 -3.34
C PRO A 110 -2.95 8.75 -3.83
N GLN A 111 -2.84 7.51 -4.22
CA GLN A 111 -4.00 6.74 -4.66
C GLN A 111 -3.87 5.30 -4.21
N ALA A 112 -4.91 4.77 -3.59
CA ALA A 112 -5.00 3.37 -3.22
C ALA A 112 -6.05 2.69 -4.10
N LEU A 113 -5.69 1.55 -4.66
CA LEU A 113 -6.53 0.78 -5.57
C LEU A 113 -6.67 -0.63 -5.01
N LEU A 114 -7.88 -1.07 -4.77
CA LEU A 114 -8.15 -2.46 -4.42
C LEU A 114 -8.58 -3.21 -5.68
N ILE A 115 -7.82 -4.23 -6.03
CA ILE A 115 -7.94 -4.94 -7.29
C ILE A 115 -8.30 -6.39 -7.01
N GLN A 116 -9.32 -6.89 -7.67
CA GLN A 116 -9.70 -8.29 -7.63
C GLN A 116 -10.03 -8.75 -9.04
N ASP A 117 -9.50 -9.91 -9.41
CA ASP A 117 -9.67 -10.48 -10.75
C ASP A 117 -9.31 -9.49 -11.87
N GLY A 118 -8.23 -8.73 -11.66
CA GLY A 118 -7.72 -7.77 -12.63
C GLY A 118 -8.54 -6.48 -12.75
N ARG A 119 -9.50 -6.24 -11.86
CA ARG A 119 -10.38 -5.08 -11.89
C ARG A 119 -10.29 -4.28 -10.59
N VAL A 120 -10.37 -2.97 -10.70
CA VAL A 120 -10.48 -2.09 -9.54
C VAL A 120 -11.89 -2.20 -8.97
N VAL A 121 -11.98 -2.68 -7.74
CA VAL A 121 -13.26 -2.82 -7.03
C VAL A 121 -13.48 -1.72 -6.00
N TRP A 122 -12.41 -1.01 -5.65
CA TRP A 122 -12.47 0.15 -4.76
C TRP A 122 -11.23 1.01 -5.00
N SER A 123 -11.39 2.31 -4.84
CA SER A 123 -10.27 3.26 -4.91
C SER A 123 -10.50 4.43 -3.96
N ALA A 124 -9.40 5.00 -3.50
CA ALA A 124 -9.41 6.24 -2.74
C ALA A 124 -8.16 7.04 -3.08
N SER A 125 -8.25 8.35 -2.98
CA SER A 125 -7.12 9.24 -3.23
C SER A 125 -7.06 10.33 -2.18
N HIS A 126 -5.87 10.93 -2.05
CA HIS A 126 -5.61 12.03 -1.14
C HIS A 126 -5.98 11.68 0.31
N PHE A 127 -6.74 12.52 0.98
CA PHE A 127 -7.12 12.34 2.39
C PHE A 127 -8.11 11.21 2.64
N ARG A 128 -8.66 10.61 1.58
CA ARG A 128 -9.56 9.46 1.71
C ARG A 128 -8.82 8.15 1.92
N VAL A 129 -7.51 8.14 1.73
CA VAL A 129 -6.70 6.95 2.01
C VAL A 129 -6.42 6.92 3.51
N THR A 130 -7.24 6.16 4.23
CA THR A 130 -7.14 5.98 5.68
C THR A 130 -7.09 4.50 6.02
N ALA A 131 -6.52 4.16 7.17
CA ALA A 131 -6.47 2.79 7.65
C ALA A 131 -7.89 2.17 7.72
N ASP A 132 -8.85 2.93 8.23
CA ASP A 132 -10.24 2.47 8.34
C ASP A 132 -10.89 2.24 6.97
N ALA A 133 -10.65 3.13 6.01
CA ALA A 133 -11.21 2.99 4.67
C ALA A 133 -10.65 1.78 3.94
N VAL A 134 -9.35 1.56 4.03
CA VAL A 134 -8.67 0.39 3.46
C VAL A 134 -9.21 -0.90 4.09
N ASP A 135 -9.29 -0.93 5.40
CA ASP A 135 -9.79 -2.07 6.15
C ASP A 135 -11.24 -2.41 5.76
N ALA A 136 -12.10 -1.42 5.70
CA ALA A 136 -13.49 -1.60 5.30
C ALA A 136 -13.60 -2.12 3.87
N ALA A 137 -12.79 -1.61 2.94
CA ALA A 137 -12.80 -2.03 1.56
C ALA A 137 -12.41 -3.51 1.41
N ILE A 138 -11.37 -3.93 2.10
CA ILE A 138 -10.89 -5.31 2.06
C ILE A 138 -11.90 -6.25 2.70
N ARG A 139 -12.49 -5.86 3.83
CA ARG A 139 -13.50 -6.67 4.51
C ARG A 139 -14.73 -6.94 3.66
N ARG A 140 -15.12 -6.01 2.79
CA ARG A 140 -16.25 -6.21 1.89
C ARG A 140 -16.04 -7.33 0.91
N LEU A 141 -14.78 -7.66 0.61
CA LEU A 141 -14.43 -8.74 -0.31
C LEU A 141 -14.25 -10.08 0.41
N GLU A 142 -14.14 -10.08 1.73
CA GLU A 142 -14.04 -11.30 2.49
C GLU A 142 -15.37 -12.07 2.39
N PRO A 143 -15.31 -13.43 2.26
CA PRO A 143 -16.51 -14.23 2.30
C PRO A 143 -17.22 -13.94 3.61
N SER A 144 -18.45 -13.51 3.53
CA SER A 144 -19.26 -13.29 4.72
C SER A 144 -19.34 -14.61 5.48
N GLU A 145 -18.92 -14.60 6.76
CA GLU A 145 -19.19 -15.68 7.71
C GLU A 145 -20.67 -15.78 8.04
N ARG A 146 -21.53 -15.54 7.08
CA ARG A 146 -22.91 -15.85 7.30
C ARG A 146 -23.01 -17.34 7.49
N VAL A 147 -23.21 -17.71 8.72
CA VAL A 147 -23.81 -18.99 9.01
C VAL A 147 -25.03 -19.08 8.09
N THR A 148 -24.91 -19.78 7.01
CA THR A 148 -26.07 -20.22 6.29
C THR A 148 -26.85 -21.08 7.26
N VAL A 149 -27.83 -20.48 7.86
CA VAL A 149 -28.87 -21.25 8.50
C VAL A 149 -29.64 -21.87 7.36
N GLY A 150 -29.14 -23.01 6.96
CA GLY A 150 -29.89 -23.83 6.04
C GLY A 150 -30.87 -24.66 6.83
#